data_785a3e247344e0358f298e3288ccfae4
#
_entry.id   785a3e247344e0358f298e3288ccfae4
#
_cell.length_a   1.000
_cell.length_b   1.000
_cell.length_c   1.000
_cell.angle_alpha   90.00
_cell.angle_beta   90.00
_cell.angle_gamma   90.00
#
_symmetry.space_group_name_H-M   'P 1'
#
loop_
_entity.id
_entity.type
_entity.pdbx_description
1 polymer ?
#
loop_
_entity_poly.entity_id
_entity_poly.type
_entity_poly.pdbx_seq_one_letter_code
_entity_poly.pdbx_strand_id
1 'polypeptide(L)'
;LNGFQLNRYEPTAAGEWSFAVDHPWYSSTRRFAAGLTLNYGHQPLLLGLVSDSGFQQTQVLISNLVIGHLDGAVSFLDRVLVQASLPVTLAETGSAGHGATIGDPRIGALARIWGQPFGSVFSISAGAHLWIPLRKISESIPVTASDQQIRVMPKVVVGGVWRRLLWSATGAALIRQDAVLTGLPI
;
A
#
# COMPACT_ATOMS: atom_id res chain seq x y z
N LEU A 1 -14.72 15.72 -9.17
CA LEU A 1 -13.43 15.05 -9.37
C LEU A 1 -13.44 13.73 -8.62
N ASN A 2 -13.23 12.63 -9.32
CA ASN A 2 -13.02 11.33 -8.69
C ASN A 2 -11.68 11.39 -7.93
N GLY A 3 -11.69 11.00 -6.65
CA GLY A 3 -10.50 10.97 -5.84
C GLY A 3 -9.52 9.91 -6.34
N PHE A 4 -8.24 10.14 -6.11
CA PHE A 4 -7.20 9.14 -6.33
C PHE A 4 -6.14 9.29 -5.23
N GLN A 5 -5.72 8.17 -4.68
CA GLN A 5 -4.68 8.16 -3.68
C GLN A 5 -3.32 8.36 -4.33
N LEU A 6 -2.60 9.41 -3.92
CA LEU A 6 -1.24 9.69 -4.42
C LEU A 6 -0.20 8.72 -3.87
N ASN A 7 -0.42 8.24 -2.66
CA ASN A 7 0.49 7.29 -2.05
C ASN A 7 0.41 5.93 -2.74
N ARG A 8 1.52 5.50 -3.31
CA ARG A 8 1.67 4.18 -3.95
C ARG A 8 2.55 3.22 -3.15
N TYR A 9 3.16 3.71 -2.09
CA TYR A 9 3.93 2.85 -1.20
C TYR A 9 2.98 2.11 -0.27
N GLU A 10 3.08 0.79 -0.28
CA GLU A 10 2.31 -0.10 0.57
C GLU A 10 3.28 -0.87 1.47
N PRO A 11 3.34 -0.56 2.77
CA PRO A 11 4.21 -1.27 3.69
C PRO A 11 3.81 -2.74 3.79
N THR A 12 4.77 -3.60 4.05
CA THR A 12 4.54 -4.99 4.44
C THR A 12 3.87 -5.05 5.81
N ALA A 13 3.46 -6.23 6.24
CA ALA A 13 2.84 -6.38 7.56
C ALA A 13 3.80 -5.96 8.68
N ALA A 14 3.26 -5.40 9.75
CA ALA A 14 4.04 -5.09 10.94
C ALA A 14 4.76 -6.35 11.46
N GLY A 15 6.02 -6.19 11.86
CA GLY A 15 6.85 -7.29 12.34
C GLY A 15 7.55 -8.10 11.25
N GLU A 16 7.35 -7.75 9.98
CA GLU A 16 8.12 -8.27 8.86
C GLU A 16 9.54 -7.70 8.87
N TRP A 17 10.47 -8.43 8.32
CA TRP A 17 11.89 -8.04 8.20
C TRP A 17 12.25 -7.40 6.86
N SER A 18 11.32 -7.38 5.92
CA SER A 18 11.43 -6.67 4.66
C SER A 18 10.38 -5.55 4.61
N PHE A 19 10.77 -4.38 4.11
CA PHE A 19 9.87 -3.24 3.96
C PHE A 19 9.07 -3.25 2.66
N ALA A 20 9.41 -4.12 1.71
CA ALA A 20 8.86 -4.06 0.36
C ALA A 20 8.29 -5.40 -0.15
N VAL A 21 8.72 -6.52 0.43
CA VAL A 21 8.33 -7.85 -0.06
C VAL A 21 7.81 -8.67 1.10
N ASP A 22 6.58 -9.15 0.98
CA ASP A 22 6.02 -10.10 1.94
C ASP A 22 6.77 -11.43 1.88
N HIS A 23 6.66 -12.22 2.95
CA HIS A 23 7.17 -13.57 2.98
C HIS A 23 6.14 -14.56 3.53
N PRO A 24 6.22 -15.85 3.20
CA PRO A 24 5.21 -16.83 3.58
C PRO A 24 5.41 -17.40 4.98
N TRP A 25 6.15 -16.73 5.86
CA TRP A 25 6.44 -17.20 7.22
C TRP A 25 5.78 -16.32 8.25
N TYR A 26 5.02 -16.91 9.13
CA TYR A 26 4.34 -16.23 10.21
C TYR A 26 4.83 -16.81 11.52
N SER A 27 5.15 -15.94 12.48
CA SER A 27 5.76 -16.36 13.74
C SER A 27 4.74 -17.00 14.67
N SER A 28 5.06 -18.16 15.21
CA SER A 28 4.30 -18.80 16.30
C SER A 28 4.47 -18.09 17.64
N THR A 29 5.63 -17.47 17.84
CA THR A 29 5.97 -16.80 19.08
C THR A 29 5.52 -15.36 19.13
N ARG A 30 5.46 -14.68 17.98
CA ARG A 30 4.97 -13.29 17.88
C ARG A 30 3.60 -13.28 17.22
N ARG A 31 2.56 -13.42 18.03
CA ARG A 31 1.19 -13.47 17.51
C ARG A 31 0.65 -12.14 17.05
N PHE A 32 1.21 -11.03 17.53
CA PHE A 32 0.82 -9.69 17.07
C PHE A 32 2.04 -8.77 17.01
N ALA A 33 1.98 -7.83 16.10
CA ALA A 33 2.99 -6.79 15.90
C ALA A 33 2.30 -5.47 15.56
N ALA A 34 2.96 -4.38 15.91
CA ALA A 34 2.59 -3.04 15.49
C ALA A 34 3.82 -2.35 14.90
N GLY A 35 3.61 -1.43 13.97
CA GLY A 35 4.68 -0.73 13.28
C GLY A 35 4.27 0.69 12.91
N LEU A 36 5.27 1.53 12.71
CA LEU A 36 5.16 2.86 12.13
C LEU A 36 6.16 2.96 10.99
N THR A 37 5.66 3.27 9.79
CA THR A 37 6.50 3.51 8.63
C THR A 37 6.30 4.95 8.16
N LEU A 38 7.40 5.65 7.88
CA LEU A 38 7.36 7.00 7.30
C LEU A 38 7.79 6.93 5.85
N ASN A 39 7.03 7.59 4.99
CA ASN A 39 7.28 7.70 3.57
C ASN A 39 7.32 9.17 3.14
N TYR A 40 8.27 9.52 2.29
CA TYR A 40 8.41 10.86 1.73
C TYR A 40 8.38 10.81 0.21
N GLY A 41 7.52 11.62 -0.40
CA GLY A 41 7.44 11.83 -1.84
C GLY A 41 7.83 13.27 -2.21
N HIS A 42 8.80 13.41 -3.11
CA HIS A 42 9.15 14.70 -3.71
C HIS A 42 8.44 14.85 -5.05
N GLN A 43 7.70 15.93 -5.22
CA GLN A 43 6.92 16.26 -6.43
C GLN A 43 6.05 15.08 -6.93
N PRO A 44 5.21 14.47 -6.07
CA PRO A 44 4.44 13.29 -6.45
C PRO A 44 3.32 13.59 -7.46
N LEU A 45 2.95 14.86 -7.64
CA LEU A 45 1.93 15.28 -8.59
C LEU A 45 2.36 16.50 -9.38
N LEU A 46 2.54 16.29 -10.69
CA LEU A 46 2.90 17.30 -11.66
C LEU A 46 1.79 17.44 -12.71
N LEU A 47 1.50 18.66 -13.10
CA LEU A 47 0.71 18.94 -14.30
C LEU A 47 1.68 19.26 -15.44
N GLY A 48 1.43 18.72 -16.62
CA GLY A 48 2.24 18.98 -17.79
C GLY A 48 1.47 18.73 -19.07
N LEU A 49 1.97 19.29 -20.15
CA LEU A 49 1.48 19.08 -21.50
C LEU A 49 2.34 17.99 -22.17
N VAL A 50 1.68 17.08 -22.86
CA VAL A 50 2.35 16.13 -23.75
C VAL A 50 2.26 16.68 -25.16
N SER A 51 3.42 16.97 -25.77
CA SER A 51 3.54 17.38 -27.15
C SER A 51 4.38 16.38 -27.92
N ASP A 52 4.48 16.52 -29.24
CA ASP A 52 5.32 15.66 -30.10
C ASP A 52 6.80 15.69 -29.68
N SER A 53 7.24 16.74 -28.99
CA SER A 53 8.59 16.87 -28.42
C SER A 53 8.77 16.23 -27.03
N GLY A 54 7.72 15.62 -26.47
CA GLY A 54 7.73 14.97 -25.18
C GLY A 54 6.91 15.70 -24.11
N PHE A 55 7.09 15.27 -22.85
CA PHE A 55 6.42 15.85 -21.70
C PHE A 55 7.07 17.17 -21.30
N GLN A 56 6.28 18.24 -21.23
CA GLN A 56 6.70 19.54 -20.69
C GLN A 56 5.96 19.80 -19.39
N GLN A 57 6.70 19.88 -18.28
CA GLN A 57 6.15 20.21 -16.97
C GLN A 57 5.68 21.67 -16.97
N THR A 58 4.40 21.88 -16.62
CA THR A 58 3.79 23.21 -16.57
C THR A 58 3.66 23.72 -15.13
N GLN A 59 3.30 22.84 -14.20
CA GLN A 59 3.07 23.20 -12.81
C GLN A 59 3.31 22.04 -11.85
N VAL A 60 3.88 22.33 -10.66
CA VAL A 60 3.95 21.39 -9.54
C VAL A 60 2.69 21.58 -8.70
N LEU A 61 1.81 20.59 -8.69
CA LEU A 61 0.58 20.63 -7.90
C LEU A 61 0.84 20.26 -6.43
N ILE A 62 1.67 19.22 -6.21
CA ILE A 62 2.12 18.82 -4.87
C ILE A 62 3.63 18.72 -4.91
N SER A 63 4.30 19.53 -4.09
CA SER A 63 5.76 19.60 -4.04
C SER A 63 6.36 18.63 -3.03
N ASN A 64 5.73 18.44 -1.88
CA ASN A 64 6.21 17.48 -0.88
C ASN A 64 5.02 16.76 -0.25
N LEU A 65 5.20 15.49 0.02
CA LEU A 65 4.21 14.62 0.65
C LEU A 65 4.90 13.75 1.70
N VAL A 66 4.46 13.86 2.96
CA VAL A 66 4.94 13.03 4.07
C VAL A 66 3.77 12.21 4.58
N ILE A 67 3.92 10.89 4.56
CA ILE A 67 2.89 9.96 5.01
C ILE A 67 3.46 9.05 6.08
N GLY A 68 2.73 8.91 7.18
CA GLY A 68 2.92 7.89 8.19
C GLY A 68 1.95 6.73 7.97
N HIS A 69 2.41 5.49 8.08
CA HIS A 69 1.57 4.30 8.10
C HIS A 69 1.58 3.73 9.51
N LEU A 70 0.40 3.61 10.11
CA LEU A 70 0.20 2.89 11.35
C LEU A 70 -0.21 1.47 11.01
N ASP A 71 0.63 0.50 11.32
CA ASP A 71 0.48 -0.88 10.90
C ASP A 71 0.26 -1.79 12.10
N GLY A 72 -0.66 -2.74 11.95
CA GLY A 72 -0.91 -3.80 12.90
C GLY A 72 -1.00 -5.15 12.20
N ALA A 73 -0.49 -6.20 12.83
CA ALA A 73 -0.58 -7.55 12.30
C ALA A 73 -0.78 -8.58 13.41
N VAL A 74 -1.55 -9.61 13.11
CA VAL A 74 -1.80 -10.76 14.00
C VAL A 74 -1.61 -12.05 13.22
N SER A 75 -0.81 -12.97 13.75
CA SER A 75 -0.62 -14.28 13.17
C SER A 75 -1.34 -15.36 13.97
N PHE A 76 -1.98 -16.29 13.26
CA PHE A 76 -2.72 -17.40 13.84
C PHE A 76 -2.20 -18.74 13.32
N LEU A 77 -2.06 -19.70 14.23
CA LEU A 77 -1.73 -21.09 13.91
C LEU A 77 -0.48 -21.23 13.01
N ASP A 78 0.44 -20.28 13.05
CA ASP A 78 1.64 -20.20 12.20
C ASP A 78 1.36 -20.25 10.69
N ARG A 79 0.12 -20.06 10.29
CA ARG A 79 -0.34 -20.22 8.92
C ARG A 79 -1.09 -19.03 8.36
N VAL A 80 -1.78 -18.27 9.21
CA VAL A 80 -2.62 -17.14 8.78
C VAL A 80 -2.09 -15.87 9.37
N LEU A 81 -1.91 -14.86 8.54
CA LEU A 81 -1.57 -13.50 8.90
C LEU A 81 -2.74 -12.59 8.54
N VAL A 82 -3.24 -11.85 9.52
CA VAL A 82 -4.18 -10.76 9.30
C VAL A 82 -3.46 -9.45 9.63
N GLN A 83 -3.59 -8.46 8.77
CA GLN A 83 -2.93 -7.18 8.90
C GLN A 83 -3.88 -6.02 8.62
N ALA A 84 -3.61 -4.89 9.23
CA ALA A 84 -4.27 -3.63 8.97
C ALA A 84 -3.23 -2.52 8.88
N SER A 85 -3.46 -1.55 8.01
CA SER A 85 -2.61 -0.38 7.82
C SER A 85 -3.50 0.86 7.66
N LEU A 86 -3.16 1.92 8.39
CA LEU A 86 -3.82 3.21 8.29
C LEU A 86 -2.80 4.26 7.83
N PRO A 87 -2.87 4.71 6.57
CA PRO A 87 -2.04 5.81 6.10
C PRO A 87 -2.58 7.14 6.63
N VAL A 88 -1.68 7.95 7.16
CA VAL A 88 -1.95 9.31 7.64
C VAL A 88 -0.99 10.26 6.93
N THR A 89 -1.52 11.15 6.10
CA THR A 89 -0.73 12.25 5.55
C THR A 89 -0.41 13.22 6.69
N LEU A 90 0.86 13.40 6.97
CA LEU A 90 1.36 14.29 8.02
C LEU A 90 1.59 15.71 7.49
N ALA A 91 2.07 15.80 6.26
CA ALA A 91 2.29 17.06 5.56
C ALA A 91 2.10 16.88 4.05
N GLU A 92 1.36 17.80 3.45
CA GLU A 92 1.18 17.90 2.01
C GLU A 92 1.32 19.38 1.63
N THR A 93 2.33 19.71 0.81
CA THR A 93 2.63 21.08 0.39
C THR A 93 2.57 21.22 -1.12
N GLY A 94 2.12 22.39 -1.60
CA GLY A 94 1.95 22.68 -3.02
C GLY A 94 0.66 23.47 -3.27
N SER A 95 0.37 23.81 -4.50
CA SER A 95 -0.84 24.56 -4.88
C SER A 95 -2.15 23.79 -4.66
N ALA A 96 -2.08 22.45 -4.64
CA ALA A 96 -3.20 21.56 -4.36
C ALA A 96 -3.05 20.79 -3.02
N GLY A 97 -2.12 21.24 -2.16
CA GLY A 97 -1.88 20.61 -0.85
C GLY A 97 -3.00 20.92 0.15
N HIS A 98 -3.43 19.90 0.89
CA HIS A 98 -4.52 19.99 1.87
C HIS A 98 -4.05 19.83 3.34
N GLY A 99 -2.74 19.68 3.56
CA GLY A 99 -2.18 19.47 4.90
C GLY A 99 -2.38 18.05 5.43
N ALA A 100 -2.58 17.91 6.75
CA ALA A 100 -2.73 16.60 7.39
C ALA A 100 -4.10 15.99 7.11
N THR A 101 -4.14 14.71 6.74
CA THR A 101 -5.38 13.97 6.48
C THR A 101 -5.19 12.46 6.63
N ILE A 102 -6.29 11.72 6.72
CA ILE A 102 -6.30 10.25 6.79
C ILE A 102 -6.58 9.70 5.39
N GLY A 103 -5.78 8.73 4.96
CA GLY A 103 -5.99 7.99 3.71
C GLY A 103 -6.80 6.72 3.91
N ASP A 104 -6.97 5.95 2.82
CA ASP A 104 -7.77 4.73 2.83
C ASP A 104 -7.13 3.63 3.67
N PRO A 105 -7.78 3.16 4.74
CA PRO A 105 -7.27 2.04 5.50
C PRO A 105 -7.25 0.77 4.66
N ARG A 106 -6.21 -0.03 4.86
CA ARG A 106 -6.03 -1.32 4.24
C ARG A 106 -6.20 -2.43 5.26
N ILE A 107 -6.95 -3.46 4.91
CA ILE A 107 -7.02 -4.72 5.65
C ILE A 107 -6.53 -5.83 4.73
N GLY A 108 -5.75 -6.75 5.24
CA GLY A 108 -5.23 -7.88 4.47
C GLY A 108 -5.24 -9.17 5.26
N ALA A 109 -5.35 -10.27 4.53
CA ALA A 109 -5.17 -11.59 5.07
C ALA A 109 -4.35 -12.45 4.10
N LEU A 110 -3.40 -13.18 4.64
CA LEU A 110 -2.56 -14.14 3.92
C LEU A 110 -2.58 -15.48 4.64
N ALA A 111 -2.71 -16.56 3.91
CA ALA A 111 -2.65 -17.91 4.45
C ALA A 111 -1.54 -18.71 3.78
N ARG A 112 -0.66 -19.36 4.57
CA ARG A 112 0.32 -20.29 4.03
C ARG A 112 -0.38 -21.60 3.65
N ILE A 113 -0.35 -21.89 2.35
CA ILE A 113 -0.99 -23.06 1.78
C ILE A 113 -0.05 -24.26 1.87
N TRP A 114 1.24 -24.04 1.63
CA TRP A 114 2.25 -25.09 1.56
C TRP A 114 3.60 -24.64 2.13
N GLY A 115 4.37 -25.60 2.67
CA GLY A 115 5.68 -25.37 3.28
C GLY A 115 5.62 -25.15 4.79
N GLN A 116 6.80 -25.17 5.42
CA GLN A 116 6.98 -24.92 6.86
C GLN A 116 7.70 -23.58 7.09
N PRO A 117 7.40 -22.87 8.19
CA PRO A 117 8.13 -21.66 8.55
C PRO A 117 9.60 -22.00 8.77
N PHE A 118 10.49 -21.22 8.12
CA PHE A 118 11.95 -21.29 8.28
C PHE A 118 12.63 -22.64 7.99
N GLY A 119 11.88 -23.69 7.60
CA GLY A 119 12.41 -25.02 7.36
C GLY A 119 12.33 -25.50 5.93
N SER A 120 11.48 -24.91 5.11
CA SER A 120 11.30 -25.29 3.71
C SER A 120 12.13 -24.44 2.76
N VAL A 121 12.73 -25.10 1.76
CA VAL A 121 13.38 -24.41 0.63
C VAL A 121 12.35 -23.61 -0.17
N PHE A 122 11.10 -24.07 -0.15
CA PHE A 122 9.98 -23.45 -0.86
C PHE A 122 8.71 -23.50 -0.02
N SER A 123 8.03 -22.38 0.08
CA SER A 123 6.74 -22.21 0.75
C SER A 123 5.85 -21.29 -0.09
N ILE A 124 4.54 -21.48 -0.03
CA ILE A 124 3.55 -20.69 -0.76
C ILE A 124 2.51 -20.18 0.22
N SER A 125 2.19 -18.89 0.11
CA SER A 125 1.04 -18.26 0.75
C SER A 125 0.19 -17.56 -0.30
N ALA A 126 -1.11 -17.50 -0.07
CA ALA A 126 -2.03 -16.72 -0.88
C ALA A 126 -2.99 -15.93 0.01
N GLY A 127 -3.52 -14.85 -0.52
CA GLY A 127 -4.48 -14.00 0.18
C GLY A 127 -4.85 -12.77 -0.61
N ALA A 128 -5.35 -11.75 0.08
CA ALA A 128 -5.73 -10.50 -0.56
C ALA A 128 -5.61 -9.32 0.41
N HIS A 129 -5.48 -8.14 -0.16
CA HIS A 129 -5.66 -6.85 0.51
C HIS A 129 -6.91 -6.16 0.00
N LEU A 130 -7.57 -5.43 0.89
CA LEU A 130 -8.76 -4.63 0.64
C LEU A 130 -8.52 -3.22 1.16
N TRP A 131 -8.76 -2.20 0.35
CA TRP A 131 -8.76 -0.79 0.76
C TRP A 131 -10.18 -0.28 0.87
N ILE A 132 -10.47 0.39 1.97
CA ILE A 132 -11.80 0.95 2.28
C ILE A 132 -11.76 2.45 1.92
N PRO A 133 -12.51 2.90 0.91
CA PRO A 133 -12.49 4.30 0.49
C PRO A 133 -13.18 5.20 1.52
N LEU A 134 -12.41 5.93 2.30
CA LEU A 134 -12.95 6.82 3.33
C LEU A 134 -13.70 8.01 2.73
N ARG A 135 -13.32 8.49 1.57
CA ARG A 135 -14.03 9.59 0.89
C ARG A 135 -15.47 9.25 0.52
N LYS A 136 -15.77 7.97 0.29
CA LYS A 136 -17.14 7.51 0.08
C LYS A 136 -17.98 7.66 1.36
N ILE A 137 -17.34 7.67 2.51
CA ILE A 137 -17.98 7.81 3.84
C ILE A 137 -18.06 9.29 4.24
N SER A 138 -17.03 10.09 3.88
CA SER A 138 -16.97 11.51 4.22
C SER A 138 -16.34 12.32 3.07
N GLU A 139 -17.12 13.24 2.50
CA GLU A 139 -16.68 14.11 1.40
C GLU A 139 -15.64 15.16 1.84
N SER A 140 -15.44 15.34 3.15
CA SER A 140 -14.41 16.25 3.68
C SER A 140 -12.98 15.74 3.45
N ILE A 141 -12.79 14.48 3.09
CA ILE A 141 -11.48 13.90 2.80
C ILE A 141 -11.01 14.38 1.42
N PRO A 142 -9.77 14.91 1.32
CA PRO A 142 -9.22 15.41 0.06
C PRO A 142 -9.19 14.35 -1.04
N VAL A 143 -9.32 14.80 -2.30
CA VAL A 143 -9.26 13.93 -3.50
C VAL A 143 -7.93 13.21 -3.65
N THR A 144 -6.85 13.74 -3.07
CA THR A 144 -5.49 13.20 -3.14
C THR A 144 -5.20 12.13 -2.08
N ALA A 145 -6.05 12.03 -1.04
CA ALA A 145 -5.83 11.13 0.09
C ALA A 145 -6.61 9.82 0.00
N SER A 146 -7.72 9.78 -0.74
CA SER A 146 -8.62 8.63 -0.78
C SER A 146 -9.19 8.41 -2.18
N ASP A 147 -9.32 7.13 -2.55
CA ASP A 147 -10.08 6.73 -3.73
C ASP A 147 -11.59 6.75 -3.44
N GLN A 148 -12.42 6.83 -4.49
CA GLN A 148 -13.88 6.72 -4.31
C GLN A 148 -14.39 5.28 -4.30
N GLN A 149 -13.52 4.31 -4.58
CA GLN A 149 -13.93 2.93 -4.81
C GLN A 149 -13.10 1.95 -4.00
N ILE A 150 -13.74 0.85 -3.64
CA ILE A 150 -13.07 -0.28 -3.01
C ILE A 150 -12.03 -0.84 -4.00
N ARG A 151 -10.82 -1.05 -3.50
CA ARG A 151 -9.74 -1.71 -4.23
C ARG A 151 -9.45 -3.06 -3.59
N VAL A 152 -9.25 -4.07 -4.42
CA VAL A 152 -8.89 -5.41 -3.98
C VAL A 152 -7.60 -5.83 -4.68
N MET A 153 -6.69 -6.42 -3.94
CA MET A 153 -5.44 -6.92 -4.49
C MET A 153 -5.22 -8.38 -4.05
N PRO A 154 -5.69 -9.36 -4.86
CA PRO A 154 -5.26 -10.74 -4.67
C PRO A 154 -3.74 -10.85 -4.82
N LYS A 155 -3.14 -11.71 -4.01
CA LYS A 155 -1.69 -11.79 -3.86
C LYS A 155 -1.27 -13.24 -3.62
N VAL A 156 -0.17 -13.62 -4.23
CA VAL A 156 0.54 -14.87 -3.98
C VAL A 156 1.96 -14.54 -3.57
N VAL A 157 2.41 -15.15 -2.51
CA VAL A 157 3.75 -15.00 -1.97
C VAL A 157 4.43 -16.36 -1.99
N VAL A 158 5.61 -16.41 -2.60
CA VAL A 158 6.47 -17.60 -2.59
C VAL A 158 7.79 -17.25 -1.92
N GLY A 159 8.37 -18.17 -1.20
CA GLY A 159 9.64 -17.92 -0.54
C GLY A 159 10.18 -19.15 0.14
N GLY A 160 11.41 -19.07 0.61
CA GLY A 160 12.06 -20.19 1.24
C GLY A 160 13.43 -19.88 1.82
N VAL A 161 14.01 -20.85 2.48
CA VAL A 161 15.36 -20.83 3.00
C VAL A 161 16.19 -21.88 2.27
N TRP A 162 17.18 -21.42 1.52
CA TRP A 162 18.13 -22.30 0.86
C TRP A 162 19.53 -22.08 1.45
N ARG A 163 19.95 -22.99 2.28
CA ARG A 163 21.18 -22.86 3.08
C ARG A 163 21.15 -21.60 3.96
N ARG A 164 21.92 -20.57 3.59
CA ARG A 164 22.00 -19.27 4.27
C ARG A 164 21.26 -18.17 3.52
N LEU A 165 20.68 -18.49 2.37
CA LEU A 165 19.93 -17.55 1.55
C LEU A 165 18.45 -17.64 1.92
N LEU A 166 17.91 -16.51 2.32
CA LEU A 166 16.49 -16.29 2.50
C LEU A 166 15.98 -15.55 1.27
N TRP A 167 14.93 -16.05 0.64
CA TRP A 167 14.38 -15.45 -0.55
C TRP A 167 12.86 -15.40 -0.51
N SER A 168 12.29 -14.38 -1.11
CA SER A 168 10.84 -14.25 -1.28
C SER A 168 10.53 -13.53 -2.59
N ALA A 169 9.40 -13.85 -3.18
CA ALA A 169 8.82 -13.14 -4.31
C ALA A 169 7.31 -13.03 -4.14
N THR A 170 6.75 -11.89 -4.55
CA THR A 170 5.32 -11.60 -4.46
C THR A 170 4.78 -11.30 -5.84
N GLY A 171 3.69 -11.98 -6.22
CA GLY A 171 2.85 -11.64 -7.36
C GLY A 171 1.51 -11.13 -6.88
N ALA A 172 1.06 -9.98 -7.39
CA ALA A 172 -0.23 -9.40 -7.03
C ALA A 172 -0.86 -8.68 -8.24
N ALA A 173 -2.18 -8.61 -8.25
CA ALA A 173 -2.94 -7.84 -9.25
C ALA A 173 -3.87 -6.87 -8.54
N LEU A 174 -3.72 -5.57 -8.78
CA LEU A 174 -4.61 -4.57 -8.22
C LEU A 174 -5.87 -4.46 -9.09
N ILE A 175 -7.00 -4.84 -8.52
CA ILE A 175 -8.32 -4.73 -9.14
C ILE A 175 -8.97 -3.46 -8.59
N ARG A 176 -9.19 -2.50 -9.47
CA ARG A 176 -9.93 -1.27 -9.19
C ARG A 176 -10.82 -0.95 -10.39
N GLN A 177 -11.92 -0.25 -10.15
CA GLN A 177 -12.72 0.29 -11.25
C GLN A 177 -12.00 1.51 -11.85
N ASP A 178 -12.19 1.73 -13.13
CA ASP A 178 -11.58 2.86 -13.82
C ASP A 178 -12.09 4.19 -13.24
N ALA A 179 -11.17 5.06 -12.86
CA ALA A 179 -11.48 6.42 -12.47
C ALA A 179 -11.39 7.31 -13.72
N VAL A 180 -12.52 7.79 -14.20
CA VAL A 180 -12.53 8.78 -15.29
C VAL A 180 -12.30 10.16 -14.67
N LEU A 181 -11.19 10.79 -14.98
CA LEU A 181 -10.93 12.19 -14.63
C LEU A 181 -11.75 13.11 -15.55
N THR A 182 -13.04 13.22 -15.28
CA THR A 182 -13.91 14.18 -15.96
C THR A 182 -13.80 15.54 -15.27
N GLY A 183 -13.37 16.57 -15.99
CA GLY A 183 -13.41 17.95 -15.53
C GLY A 183 -12.07 18.65 -15.28
N LEU A 184 -10.98 18.20 -15.87
CA LEU A 184 -9.84 19.09 -16.06
C LEU A 184 -10.18 20.03 -17.23
N PRO A 185 -10.23 21.36 -17.05
CA PRO A 185 -10.28 22.27 -18.17
C PRO A 185 -9.01 22.06 -18.99
N ILE A 186 -9.19 21.68 -20.25
CA ILE A 186 -8.15 21.65 -21.27
C ILE A 186 -7.84 23.09 -21.69
#